data_9330b2fecaba38a8f77701e6c400d36a
#
_entry.id   9330b2fecaba38a8f77701e6c400d36a
#
_cell.length_a   1.000
_cell.length_b   1.000
_cell.length_c   1.000
_cell.angle_alpha   90.00
_cell.angle_beta   90.00
_cell.angle_gamma   90.00
#
_symmetry.space_group_name_H-M   'P 1'
#
loop_
_entity.id
_entity.type
_entity.pdbx_description
1 polymer ?
#
loop_
_entity_poly.entity_id
_entity_poly.type
_entity_poly.pdbx_seq_one_letter_code
_entity_poly.pdbx_strand_id
1 'polypeptide(L)'
;PDKLNFVLYARGQVLALDPGITRYGVPLHSGWYKTTLAHNTLVVDEANQKPAEGKCLAFGDEGGVEFVVAEAGDIYDGVRFVRSIALLDENVVVVIDQVRCGGERLLDVALHLRGQWVNLPDGSRWTPPNKDGYRYLREATVRRLEREAVIQVRPKEGWQIATALLTDAPADLITALGIGNHAEDLVPMLMVRRRASALTLVWGIGLDGQPIALSWRPVRAEPPDAMVAAVEVRLPNGKVCTFVANPDRAMAQVTLPDGTVWQTKAIFGVRR
;
A
#
# COMPACT_ATOMS: atom_id res chain seq x y z
N PRO A 1 -2.80 -15.92 5.92
CA PRO A 1 -1.85 -14.88 6.39
C PRO A 1 -1.71 -13.69 5.41
N ASP A 2 -2.60 -13.57 4.42
CA ASP A 2 -2.51 -12.70 3.25
C ASP A 2 -3.77 -11.84 3.02
N LYS A 3 -4.53 -11.54 4.07
CA LYS A 3 -5.73 -10.71 3.95
C LYS A 3 -5.40 -9.34 3.37
N LEU A 4 -6.24 -8.93 2.40
CA LEU A 4 -6.09 -7.72 1.60
C LEU A 4 -4.81 -7.66 0.75
N ASN A 5 -4.14 -8.81 0.52
CA ASN A 5 -3.16 -8.90 -0.56
C ASN A 5 -3.82 -8.55 -1.90
N PHE A 6 -3.08 -7.95 -2.79
CA PHE A 6 -3.52 -7.70 -4.16
C PHE A 6 -2.42 -8.05 -5.17
N VAL A 7 -2.86 -8.40 -6.35
CA VAL A 7 -2.01 -8.64 -7.52
C VAL A 7 -2.33 -7.58 -8.56
N LEU A 8 -1.30 -6.95 -9.10
CA LEU A 8 -1.43 -6.01 -10.22
C LEU A 8 -0.91 -6.67 -11.48
N TYR A 9 -1.76 -6.74 -12.50
CA TYR A 9 -1.43 -7.26 -13.80
C TYR A 9 -1.63 -6.18 -14.87
N ALA A 10 -0.62 -5.92 -15.67
CA ALA A 10 -0.71 -5.00 -16.79
C ALA A 10 0.30 -5.36 -17.90
N ARG A 11 0.00 -4.98 -19.12
CA ARG A 11 0.86 -5.18 -20.31
C ARG A 11 1.38 -6.62 -20.45
N GLY A 12 0.53 -7.61 -20.13
CA GLY A 12 0.82 -9.02 -20.33
C GLY A 12 1.63 -9.68 -19.21
N GLN A 13 1.87 -9.01 -18.06
CA GLN A 13 2.61 -9.59 -16.93
C GLN A 13 2.13 -9.12 -15.57
N VAL A 14 2.46 -9.89 -14.53
CA VAL A 14 2.25 -9.53 -13.13
C VAL A 14 3.29 -8.49 -12.71
N LEU A 15 2.86 -7.39 -12.11
CA LEU A 15 3.69 -6.28 -11.62
C LEU A 15 3.80 -6.25 -10.10
N ALA A 16 2.67 -6.14 -9.38
CA ALA A 16 2.65 -6.41 -7.95
C ALA A 16 2.30 -7.89 -7.77
N LEU A 17 3.22 -8.66 -7.22
CA LEU A 17 3.10 -10.11 -7.25
C LEU A 17 2.66 -10.71 -5.91
N ASP A 18 1.94 -11.81 -6.01
CA ASP A 18 1.84 -12.83 -4.98
C ASP A 18 2.94 -13.87 -5.26
N PRO A 19 3.76 -14.27 -4.28
CA PRO A 19 4.84 -15.21 -4.55
C PRO A 19 4.36 -16.65 -4.84
N GLY A 20 3.06 -16.93 -4.59
CA GLY A 20 2.49 -18.24 -4.75
C GLY A 20 2.91 -19.21 -3.65
N ILE A 21 3.28 -20.43 -4.03
CA ILE A 21 3.61 -21.50 -3.09
C ILE A 21 4.81 -22.32 -3.58
N THR A 22 5.60 -22.84 -2.67
CA THR A 22 6.64 -23.82 -2.95
C THR A 22 6.30 -25.19 -2.34
N ARG A 23 7.15 -26.19 -2.56
CA ARG A 23 6.96 -27.55 -2.05
C ARG A 23 6.78 -27.57 -0.53
N TYR A 24 5.86 -28.40 -0.05
CA TYR A 24 5.72 -28.71 1.36
C TYR A 24 7.00 -29.36 1.91
N GLY A 25 7.31 -29.11 3.19
CA GLY A 25 8.45 -29.71 3.87
C GLY A 25 9.79 -29.04 3.66
N VAL A 26 9.89 -28.01 2.77
CA VAL A 26 11.09 -27.19 2.67
C VAL A 26 11.01 -25.98 3.61
N PRO A 27 12.13 -25.55 4.24
CA PRO A 27 12.11 -24.42 5.17
C PRO A 27 11.51 -23.12 4.58
N LEU A 28 11.70 -22.91 3.28
CA LEU A 28 11.21 -21.72 2.59
C LEU A 28 9.67 -21.70 2.49
N HIS A 29 9.00 -22.85 2.51
CA HIS A 29 7.54 -22.92 2.47
C HIS A 29 6.91 -22.21 3.66
N SER A 30 7.30 -22.54 4.89
CA SER A 30 6.79 -21.90 6.10
C SER A 30 7.49 -20.59 6.40
N GLY A 31 8.78 -20.49 6.09
CA GLY A 31 9.61 -19.34 6.44
C GLY A 31 9.43 -18.12 5.56
N TRP A 32 8.93 -18.28 4.32
CA TRP A 32 8.64 -17.19 3.40
C TRP A 32 7.23 -17.27 2.84
N TYR A 33 6.93 -18.26 1.98
CA TYR A 33 5.69 -18.28 1.18
C TYR A 33 4.39 -18.27 2.01
N LYS A 34 4.43 -18.77 3.23
CA LYS A 34 3.28 -18.72 4.17
C LYS A 34 3.35 -17.58 5.17
N THR A 35 4.26 -16.64 5.00
CA THR A 35 4.35 -15.47 5.88
C THR A 35 3.57 -14.29 5.32
N THR A 36 3.02 -13.48 6.20
CA THR A 36 2.31 -12.25 5.80
C THR A 36 3.22 -11.28 5.04
N LEU A 37 4.51 -11.21 5.43
CA LEU A 37 5.46 -10.30 4.80
C LEU A 37 5.73 -10.62 3.33
N ALA A 38 5.55 -11.87 2.91
CA ALA A 38 5.73 -12.26 1.51
C ALA A 38 4.64 -11.73 0.56
N HIS A 39 3.60 -11.13 1.11
CA HIS A 39 2.44 -10.63 0.39
C HIS A 39 2.33 -9.10 0.45
N ASN A 40 1.54 -8.50 -0.44
CA ASN A 40 1.31 -7.06 -0.51
C ASN A 40 0.26 -6.64 0.51
N THR A 41 0.61 -6.65 1.80
CA THR A 41 -0.34 -6.41 2.88
C THR A 41 0.33 -5.89 4.15
N LEU A 42 -0.48 -5.72 5.21
CA LEU A 42 -0.05 -5.24 6.53
C LEU A 42 0.50 -6.38 7.38
N VAL A 43 1.68 -6.17 7.96
CA VAL A 43 2.25 -6.96 9.06
C VAL A 43 2.24 -6.12 10.33
N VAL A 44 1.85 -6.70 11.46
CA VAL A 44 1.85 -6.03 12.77
C VAL A 44 2.77 -6.78 13.73
N ASP A 45 3.67 -6.03 14.41
CA ASP A 45 4.66 -6.54 15.37
C ASP A 45 5.52 -7.68 14.83
N GLU A 46 5.77 -7.65 13.51
CA GLU A 46 6.56 -8.66 12.81
C GLU A 46 5.98 -10.09 12.94
N ALA A 47 4.66 -10.18 13.08
CA ALA A 47 3.93 -11.42 13.22
C ALA A 47 3.01 -11.69 12.03
N ASN A 48 2.72 -12.96 11.75
CA ASN A 48 1.77 -13.33 10.71
C ASN A 48 0.33 -13.02 11.11
N GLN A 49 -0.49 -12.68 10.12
CA GLN A 49 -1.94 -12.54 10.27
C GLN A 49 -2.58 -13.85 10.75
N LYS A 50 -3.57 -13.73 11.64
CA LYS A 50 -4.46 -14.83 12.00
C LYS A 50 -5.44 -15.14 10.87
N PRO A 51 -5.98 -16.35 10.80
CA PRO A 51 -7.16 -16.62 9.99
C PRO A 51 -8.31 -15.69 10.40
N ALA A 52 -8.90 -15.01 9.43
CA ALA A 52 -10.02 -14.10 9.66
C ALA A 52 -10.92 -14.03 8.41
N GLU A 53 -12.15 -13.59 8.58
CA GLU A 53 -13.04 -13.26 7.47
C GLU A 53 -12.90 -11.79 7.13
N GLY A 54 -12.41 -11.49 5.92
CA GLY A 54 -12.43 -10.15 5.35
C GLY A 54 -13.81 -9.81 4.79
N LYS A 55 -14.10 -8.52 4.66
CA LYS A 55 -15.36 -8.01 4.11
C LYS A 55 -15.10 -7.05 2.95
N CYS A 56 -15.79 -7.23 1.84
CA CYS A 56 -15.92 -6.18 0.85
C CYS A 56 -16.94 -5.17 1.37
N LEU A 57 -16.50 -3.94 1.63
CA LEU A 57 -17.34 -2.88 2.18
C LEU A 57 -18.07 -2.13 1.06
N ALA A 58 -17.42 -1.97 -0.10
CA ALA A 58 -17.97 -1.37 -1.30
C ALA A 58 -17.13 -1.73 -2.53
N PHE A 59 -17.74 -1.72 -3.68
CA PHE A 59 -17.08 -1.73 -4.99
C PHE A 59 -17.99 -1.05 -6.01
N GLY A 60 -17.41 -0.52 -7.07
CA GLY A 60 -18.20 0.14 -8.12
C GLY A 60 -17.35 1.05 -8.99
N ASP A 61 -18.04 1.95 -9.68
CA ASP A 61 -17.49 3.05 -10.45
C ASP A 61 -18.01 4.38 -9.87
N GLU A 62 -17.13 5.34 -9.69
CA GLU A 62 -17.48 6.70 -9.32
C GLU A 62 -16.77 7.69 -10.23
N GLY A 63 -17.52 8.36 -11.10
CA GLY A 63 -16.97 9.34 -12.04
C GLY A 63 -15.97 8.75 -13.04
N GLY A 64 -16.12 7.50 -13.45
CA GLY A 64 -15.21 6.76 -14.33
C GLY A 64 -13.93 6.29 -13.63
N VAL A 65 -13.99 6.09 -12.31
CA VAL A 65 -12.94 5.46 -11.50
C VAL A 65 -13.51 4.21 -10.88
N GLU A 66 -13.02 3.06 -11.31
CA GLU A 66 -13.38 1.78 -10.71
C GLU A 66 -12.70 1.63 -9.35
N PHE A 67 -13.41 1.17 -8.35
CA PHE A 67 -12.86 1.03 -7.00
C PHE A 67 -13.38 -0.19 -6.25
N VAL A 68 -12.61 -0.61 -5.25
CA VAL A 68 -13.01 -1.57 -4.22
C VAL A 68 -12.51 -1.07 -2.85
N VAL A 69 -13.32 -1.24 -1.82
CA VAL A 69 -12.97 -1.02 -0.41
C VAL A 69 -13.21 -2.30 0.34
N ALA A 70 -12.19 -2.80 1.03
CA ALA A 70 -12.27 -4.04 1.80
C ALA A 70 -11.63 -3.90 3.18
N GLU A 71 -12.18 -4.63 4.15
CA GLU A 71 -11.71 -4.73 5.52
C GLU A 71 -11.17 -6.13 5.79
N ALA A 72 -10.02 -6.23 6.47
CA ALA A 72 -9.31 -7.49 6.67
C ALA A 72 -9.97 -8.43 7.68
N GLY A 73 -10.88 -7.92 8.54
CA GLY A 73 -11.37 -8.64 9.71
C GLY A 73 -10.35 -8.70 10.84
N ASP A 74 -10.54 -9.60 11.79
CA ASP A 74 -9.74 -9.69 13.03
C ASP A 74 -8.39 -10.39 12.81
N ILE A 75 -7.59 -9.90 11.86
CA ILE A 75 -6.27 -10.45 11.51
C ILE A 75 -5.24 -10.30 12.63
N TYR A 76 -5.39 -9.29 13.49
CA TYR A 76 -4.61 -9.05 14.71
C TYR A 76 -5.53 -8.49 15.78
N ASP A 77 -5.29 -8.84 17.05
CA ASP A 77 -6.11 -8.35 18.17
C ASP A 77 -6.04 -6.82 18.28
N GLY A 78 -7.21 -6.18 18.26
CA GLY A 78 -7.36 -4.75 18.39
C GLY A 78 -6.82 -3.92 17.21
N VAL A 79 -6.64 -4.54 16.04
CA VAL A 79 -6.21 -3.87 14.81
C VAL A 79 -7.31 -3.94 13.76
N ARG A 80 -7.72 -2.78 13.28
CA ARG A 80 -8.59 -2.63 12.11
C ARG A 80 -7.77 -2.20 10.91
N PHE A 81 -7.85 -2.95 9.82
CA PHE A 81 -7.18 -2.64 8.56
C PHE A 81 -8.18 -2.59 7.42
N VAL A 82 -8.24 -1.45 6.75
CA VAL A 82 -9.06 -1.22 5.56
C VAL A 82 -8.15 -0.80 4.41
N ARG A 83 -8.37 -1.39 3.25
CA ARG A 83 -7.70 -1.06 1.99
C ARG A 83 -8.72 -0.63 0.95
N SER A 84 -8.49 0.52 0.36
CA SER A 84 -9.20 0.99 -0.83
C SER A 84 -8.26 0.90 -2.03
N ILE A 85 -8.71 0.33 -3.13
CA ILE A 85 -7.97 0.29 -4.40
C ILE A 85 -8.84 0.95 -5.46
N ALA A 86 -8.26 1.87 -6.21
CA ALA A 86 -8.93 2.56 -7.31
C ALA A 86 -8.09 2.49 -8.59
N LEU A 87 -8.73 2.26 -9.70
CA LEU A 87 -8.15 2.32 -11.04
C LEU A 87 -8.55 3.66 -11.67
N LEU A 88 -7.57 4.56 -11.74
CA LEU A 88 -7.72 5.88 -12.32
C LEU A 88 -7.11 5.91 -13.70
N ASP A 89 -7.94 6.02 -14.71
CA ASP A 89 -7.57 5.82 -16.10
C ASP A 89 -6.91 4.41 -16.30
N GLU A 90 -6.43 4.09 -17.48
CA GLU A 90 -5.85 2.78 -17.79
C GLU A 90 -4.43 2.56 -17.22
N ASN A 91 -3.81 3.62 -16.69
CA ASN A 91 -2.38 3.61 -16.35
C ASN A 91 -2.06 3.97 -14.89
N VAL A 92 -3.05 4.18 -14.04
CA VAL A 92 -2.80 4.59 -12.65
C VAL A 92 -3.65 3.80 -11.68
N VAL A 93 -2.97 3.14 -10.74
CA VAL A 93 -3.61 2.48 -9.60
C VAL A 93 -3.31 3.27 -8.33
N VAL A 94 -4.35 3.59 -7.57
CA VAL A 94 -4.23 4.22 -6.26
C VAL A 94 -4.67 3.23 -5.19
N VAL A 95 -3.79 2.98 -4.21
CA VAL A 95 -4.10 2.14 -3.04
C VAL A 95 -4.04 3.03 -1.81
N ILE A 96 -5.08 3.02 -0.99
CA ILE A 96 -5.15 3.75 0.28
C ILE A 96 -5.30 2.72 1.40
N ASP A 97 -4.29 2.63 2.23
CA ASP A 97 -4.24 1.77 3.41
C ASP A 97 -4.53 2.59 4.66
N GLN A 98 -5.55 2.18 5.40
CA GLN A 98 -5.93 2.81 6.66
C GLN A 98 -5.87 1.76 7.77
N VAL A 99 -5.06 2.02 8.79
CA VAL A 99 -4.86 1.14 9.95
C VAL A 99 -5.20 1.89 11.21
N ARG A 100 -5.91 1.25 12.12
CA ARG A 100 -6.15 1.73 13.50
C ARG A 100 -5.92 0.60 14.49
N CYS A 101 -5.23 0.91 15.57
CA CYS A 101 -4.89 -0.01 16.64
C CYS A 101 -5.39 0.52 17.99
N GLY A 102 -5.74 -0.37 18.91
CA GLY A 102 -6.11 -0.03 20.28
C GLY A 102 -4.97 0.55 21.14
N GLY A 103 -3.74 0.60 20.60
CA GLY A 103 -2.54 1.15 21.21
C GLY A 103 -1.41 1.18 20.18
N GLU A 104 -0.23 1.64 20.55
CA GLU A 104 0.93 1.66 19.64
C GLU A 104 1.39 0.26 19.28
N ARG A 105 1.53 0.01 17.99
CA ARG A 105 2.02 -1.25 17.39
C ARG A 105 3.10 -0.93 16.34
N LEU A 106 3.97 -1.87 16.07
CA LEU A 106 4.87 -1.78 14.92
C LEU A 106 4.11 -2.23 13.67
N LEU A 107 3.95 -1.32 12.72
CA LEU A 107 3.19 -1.51 11.49
C LEU A 107 4.14 -1.54 10.31
N ASP A 108 4.08 -2.60 9.51
CA ASP A 108 4.81 -2.78 8.26
C ASP A 108 3.82 -2.98 7.13
N VAL A 109 3.82 -2.12 6.13
CA VAL A 109 3.02 -2.30 4.92
C VAL A 109 3.95 -2.58 3.76
N ALA A 110 3.86 -3.80 3.21
CA ALA A 110 4.75 -4.29 2.17
C ALA A 110 4.12 -4.23 0.77
N LEU A 111 4.97 -3.99 -0.23
CA LEU A 111 4.64 -4.04 -1.66
C LEU A 111 5.79 -4.70 -2.42
N HIS A 112 5.53 -5.82 -3.09
CA HIS A 112 6.48 -6.56 -3.93
C HIS A 112 6.22 -6.26 -5.40
N LEU A 113 7.26 -5.84 -6.10
CA LEU A 113 7.16 -5.43 -7.50
C LEU A 113 8.03 -6.32 -8.38
N ARG A 114 7.53 -6.69 -9.54
CA ARG A 114 8.31 -7.39 -10.56
C ARG A 114 9.28 -6.42 -11.22
N GLY A 115 10.55 -6.83 -11.38
CA GLY A 115 11.53 -6.08 -12.14
C GLY A 115 12.84 -5.81 -11.40
N GLN A 116 13.50 -4.73 -11.78
CA GLN A 116 14.76 -4.27 -11.19
C GLN A 116 14.63 -2.82 -10.75
N TRP A 117 15.33 -2.43 -9.70
CA TRP A 117 15.40 -1.05 -9.28
C TRP A 117 15.97 -0.15 -10.40
N VAL A 118 15.33 0.97 -10.68
CA VAL A 118 15.84 2.03 -11.55
C VAL A 118 16.51 3.11 -10.70
N ASN A 119 15.81 3.58 -9.69
CA ASN A 119 16.29 4.53 -8.71
C ASN A 119 16.07 3.95 -7.32
N LEU A 120 17.16 3.67 -6.60
CA LEU A 120 17.09 3.46 -5.17
C LEU A 120 17.48 4.76 -4.49
N PRO A 121 16.65 5.27 -3.59
CA PRO A 121 17.05 6.38 -2.74
C PRO A 121 18.17 5.95 -1.82
N ASP A 122 19.10 6.85 -1.56
CA ASP A 122 20.15 6.62 -0.58
C ASP A 122 19.55 6.23 0.78
N GLY A 123 20.12 5.19 1.37
CA GLY A 123 19.70 4.65 2.66
C GLY A 123 20.87 3.99 3.38
N SER A 124 20.75 3.89 4.70
CA SER A 124 21.71 3.11 5.50
C SER A 124 21.33 1.63 5.43
N ARG A 125 22.33 0.76 5.63
CA ARG A 125 22.07 -0.69 5.71
C ARG A 125 21.08 -0.98 6.84
N TRP A 126 20.04 -1.72 6.52
CA TRP A 126 19.08 -2.24 7.48
C TRP A 126 19.34 -3.73 7.72
N THR A 127 19.36 -4.15 8.98
CA THR A 127 19.47 -5.56 9.33
C THR A 127 18.09 -6.10 9.65
N PRO A 128 17.50 -6.95 8.77
CA PRO A 128 16.21 -7.56 9.04
C PRO A 128 16.24 -8.39 10.34
N PRO A 129 15.15 -8.40 11.12
CA PRO A 129 15.06 -9.26 12.29
C PRO A 129 15.11 -10.74 11.88
N ASN A 130 15.66 -11.59 12.75
CA ASN A 130 15.74 -13.03 12.52
C ASN A 130 14.37 -13.70 12.79
N LYS A 131 13.38 -13.32 12.00
CA LYS A 131 12.00 -13.86 12.02
C LYS A 131 11.63 -14.38 10.63
N ASP A 132 10.65 -15.26 10.58
CA ASP A 132 10.10 -15.75 9.32
C ASP A 132 9.59 -14.58 8.46
N GLY A 133 9.78 -14.66 7.17
CA GLY A 133 9.62 -13.55 6.23
C GLY A 133 10.86 -12.65 6.23
N TYR A 134 11.13 -11.94 7.30
CA TYR A 134 12.17 -10.91 7.38
C TYR A 134 13.58 -11.43 7.12
N ARG A 135 13.97 -12.58 7.68
CA ARG A 135 15.30 -13.16 7.51
C ARG A 135 15.67 -13.52 6.07
N TYR A 136 14.68 -13.56 5.18
CA TYR A 136 14.88 -13.84 3.76
C TYR A 136 15.09 -12.59 2.92
N LEU A 137 14.88 -11.41 3.49
CA LEU A 137 15.14 -10.15 2.81
C LEU A 137 16.63 -9.95 2.57
N ARG A 138 16.99 -9.55 1.36
CA ARG A 138 18.36 -9.30 0.94
C ARG A 138 18.55 -7.84 0.57
N GLU A 139 19.78 -7.35 0.64
CA GLU A 139 20.19 -6.00 0.23
C GLU A 139 19.30 -4.92 0.86
N ALA A 140 18.91 -5.14 2.11
CA ALA A 140 17.94 -4.28 2.78
C ALA A 140 18.59 -2.97 3.23
N THR A 141 17.94 -1.87 2.88
CA THR A 141 18.29 -0.52 3.32
C THR A 141 17.10 0.17 3.94
N VAL A 142 17.38 1.17 4.80
CA VAL A 142 16.37 2.00 5.42
C VAL A 142 16.71 3.47 5.25
N ARG A 143 15.70 4.27 4.99
CA ARG A 143 15.77 5.73 5.03
C ARG A 143 14.55 6.31 5.71
N ARG A 144 14.68 7.51 6.23
CA ARG A 144 13.56 8.26 6.75
C ARG A 144 12.66 8.73 5.61
N LEU A 145 11.37 8.45 5.71
CA LEU A 145 10.29 8.95 4.86
C LEU A 145 9.55 10.03 5.66
N GLU A 146 9.82 11.29 5.38
CA GLU A 146 9.17 12.39 6.10
C GLU A 146 7.69 12.50 5.71
N ARG A 147 7.38 12.38 4.44
CA ARG A 147 6.01 12.44 3.93
C ARG A 147 5.82 11.65 2.64
N GLU A 148 6.67 11.86 1.65
CA GLU A 148 6.51 11.30 0.30
C GLU A 148 7.81 10.76 -0.27
N ALA A 149 7.69 9.82 -1.19
CA ALA A 149 8.78 9.31 -2.00
C ALA A 149 8.26 8.83 -3.35
N VAL A 150 9.13 8.81 -4.35
CA VAL A 150 8.88 8.15 -5.63
C VAL A 150 9.99 7.15 -5.89
N ILE A 151 9.60 5.92 -6.17
CA ILE A 151 10.49 4.80 -6.48
C ILE A 151 10.13 4.28 -7.85
N GLN A 152 11.15 3.96 -8.64
CA GLN A 152 10.96 3.40 -9.98
C GLN A 152 11.54 2.00 -10.08
N VAL A 153 10.78 1.13 -10.76
CA VAL A 153 11.16 -0.25 -11.06
C VAL A 153 11.01 -0.48 -12.57
N ARG A 154 11.91 -1.26 -13.15
CA ARG A 154 11.88 -1.67 -14.55
C ARG A 154 11.46 -3.14 -14.64
N PRO A 155 10.19 -3.44 -14.94
CA PRO A 155 9.72 -4.82 -15.11
C PRO A 155 10.31 -5.50 -16.35
N LYS A 156 10.53 -4.73 -17.41
CA LYS A 156 11.06 -5.18 -18.69
C LYS A 156 11.82 -4.05 -19.36
N GLU A 157 12.76 -4.38 -20.25
CA GLU A 157 13.44 -3.39 -21.06
C GLU A 157 12.45 -2.48 -21.82
N GLY A 158 12.73 -1.18 -21.83
CA GLY A 158 11.87 -0.17 -22.42
C GLY A 158 10.59 0.16 -21.65
N TRP A 159 10.35 -0.45 -20.47
CA TRP A 159 9.18 -0.16 -19.65
C TRP A 159 9.55 0.04 -18.19
N GLN A 160 9.04 1.10 -17.60
CA GLN A 160 9.21 1.40 -16.18
C GLN A 160 7.84 1.61 -15.52
N ILE A 161 7.76 1.39 -14.23
CA ILE A 161 6.65 1.78 -13.37
C ILE A 161 7.18 2.72 -12.30
N ALA A 162 6.40 3.74 -11.97
CA ALA A 162 6.69 4.67 -10.90
C ALA A 162 5.72 4.45 -9.75
N THR A 163 6.22 4.26 -8.55
CA THR A 163 5.42 4.14 -7.33
C THR A 163 5.66 5.36 -6.47
N ALA A 164 4.65 6.22 -6.38
CA ALA A 164 4.60 7.32 -5.42
C ALA A 164 4.03 6.81 -4.09
N LEU A 165 4.63 7.27 -2.99
CA LEU A 165 4.18 6.98 -1.63
C LEU A 165 3.84 8.29 -0.94
N LEU A 166 2.76 8.29 -0.15
CA LEU A 166 2.40 9.39 0.73
C LEU A 166 1.94 8.84 2.08
N THR A 167 2.59 9.25 3.17
CA THR A 167 2.24 8.85 4.54
C THR A 167 1.69 10.04 5.34
N ASP A 168 0.79 9.76 6.28
CA ASP A 168 0.17 10.77 7.15
C ASP A 168 1.11 11.33 8.22
N ALA A 169 2.17 10.60 8.56
CA ALA A 169 3.23 11.03 9.47
C ALA A 169 4.56 10.37 9.10
N PRO A 170 5.70 10.88 9.58
CA PRO A 170 7.01 10.32 9.27
C PRO A 170 7.12 8.82 9.61
N ALA A 171 7.75 8.08 8.70
CA ALA A 171 7.93 6.62 8.77
C ALA A 171 9.35 6.24 8.31
N ASP A 172 9.70 4.97 8.41
CA ASP A 172 10.88 4.42 7.77
C ASP A 172 10.47 3.75 6.45
N LEU A 173 11.12 4.09 5.36
CA LEU A 173 11.03 3.39 4.09
C LEU A 173 12.16 2.39 4.00
N ILE A 174 11.81 1.12 3.98
CA ILE A 174 12.73 0.01 3.79
C ILE A 174 12.60 -0.46 2.35
N THR A 175 13.74 -0.59 1.67
CA THR A 175 13.86 -1.24 0.37
C THR A 175 14.69 -2.49 0.50
N ALA A 176 14.28 -3.57 -0.12
CA ALA A 176 14.94 -4.85 -0.07
C ALA A 176 14.68 -5.68 -1.34
N LEU A 177 15.32 -6.82 -1.44
CA LEU A 177 14.93 -7.88 -2.36
C LEU A 177 14.24 -8.98 -1.57
N GLY A 178 12.97 -9.26 -1.90
CA GLY A 178 12.20 -10.39 -1.42
C GLY A 178 12.29 -11.58 -2.38
N ILE A 179 11.65 -12.70 -2.05
CA ILE A 179 11.60 -13.87 -2.92
C ILE A 179 10.27 -13.87 -3.68
N GLY A 180 10.34 -13.98 -4.99
CA GLY A 180 9.18 -14.09 -5.88
C GLY A 180 8.69 -15.54 -6.04
N ASN A 181 8.41 -15.95 -7.28
CA ASN A 181 7.76 -17.24 -7.54
C ASN A 181 8.64 -18.48 -7.28
N HIS A 182 9.94 -18.34 -7.17
CA HIS A 182 10.88 -19.40 -6.80
C HIS A 182 12.07 -18.81 -6.01
N ALA A 183 12.81 -19.67 -5.32
CA ALA A 183 13.85 -19.28 -4.36
C ALA A 183 14.93 -18.32 -4.90
N GLU A 184 15.22 -18.41 -6.18
CA GLU A 184 16.23 -17.60 -6.85
C GLU A 184 15.64 -16.35 -7.54
N ASP A 185 14.31 -16.24 -7.56
CA ASP A 185 13.58 -15.11 -8.13
C ASP A 185 13.54 -13.97 -7.12
N LEU A 186 14.56 -13.13 -7.13
CA LEU A 186 14.63 -11.97 -6.24
C LEU A 186 13.89 -10.78 -6.85
N VAL A 187 13.00 -10.18 -6.09
CA VAL A 187 12.12 -9.11 -6.54
C VAL A 187 12.20 -7.89 -5.62
N PRO A 188 12.18 -6.67 -6.16
CA PRO A 188 12.05 -5.44 -5.41
C PRO A 188 10.91 -5.49 -4.39
N MET A 189 11.19 -5.14 -3.14
CA MET A 189 10.22 -4.98 -2.07
C MET A 189 10.36 -3.60 -1.45
N LEU A 190 9.25 -2.89 -1.36
CA LEU A 190 9.08 -1.67 -0.58
C LEU A 190 8.35 -2.01 0.71
N MET A 191 8.75 -1.45 1.83
CA MET A 191 8.04 -1.58 3.09
C MET A 191 8.05 -0.26 3.84
N VAL A 192 6.87 0.24 4.18
CA VAL A 192 6.72 1.40 5.06
C VAL A 192 6.54 0.90 6.48
N ARG A 193 7.48 1.26 7.35
CA ARG A 193 7.54 0.83 8.76
C ARG A 193 7.33 2.00 9.71
N ARG A 194 6.39 1.85 10.64
CA ARG A 194 6.15 2.86 11.69
C ARG A 194 5.59 2.23 12.96
N ARG A 195 6.05 2.72 14.12
CA ARG A 195 5.40 2.44 15.41
C ARG A 195 4.35 3.51 15.66
N ALA A 196 3.08 3.09 15.72
CA ALA A 196 1.94 4.01 15.84
C ALA A 196 0.66 3.27 16.27
N SER A 197 -0.34 4.01 16.74
CA SER A 197 -1.71 3.52 16.94
C SER A 197 -2.58 3.70 15.70
N ALA A 198 -2.13 4.46 14.72
CA ALA A 198 -2.81 4.63 13.44
C ALA A 198 -1.79 4.91 12.31
N LEU A 199 -2.14 4.49 11.10
CA LEU A 199 -1.36 4.75 9.87
C LEU A 199 -2.33 4.94 8.71
N THR A 200 -2.12 6.01 7.93
CA THR A 200 -2.69 6.12 6.60
C THR A 200 -1.56 6.24 5.58
N LEU A 201 -1.55 5.33 4.62
CA LEU A 201 -0.55 5.24 3.57
C LEU A 201 -1.24 5.21 2.21
N VAL A 202 -0.72 5.98 1.26
CA VAL A 202 -1.18 5.98 -0.14
C VAL A 202 -0.05 5.54 -1.04
N TRP A 203 -0.38 4.62 -1.95
CA TRP A 203 0.46 4.19 -3.05
C TRP A 203 -0.19 4.65 -4.35
N GLY A 204 0.52 5.44 -5.13
CA GLY A 204 0.12 5.82 -6.50
C GLY A 204 1.05 5.11 -7.48
N ILE A 205 0.54 4.13 -8.23
CA ILE A 205 1.34 3.29 -9.14
C ILE A 205 1.07 3.73 -10.57
N GLY A 206 2.05 4.40 -11.19
CA GLY A 206 2.02 4.80 -12.60
C GLY A 206 2.62 3.72 -13.49
N LEU A 207 1.78 3.12 -14.33
CA LEU A 207 2.12 1.99 -15.19
C LEU A 207 2.89 2.38 -16.45
N ASP A 208 2.99 3.68 -16.75
CA ASP A 208 3.75 4.25 -17.87
C ASP A 208 5.12 4.79 -17.46
N GLY A 209 5.48 4.61 -16.18
CA GLY A 209 6.75 5.09 -15.61
C GLY A 209 6.77 6.57 -15.27
N GLN A 210 5.68 7.29 -15.54
CA GLN A 210 5.57 8.70 -15.18
C GLN A 210 5.24 8.83 -13.70
N PRO A 211 5.93 9.71 -12.95
CA PRO A 211 5.64 9.92 -11.54
C PRO A 211 4.26 10.60 -11.37
N ILE A 212 3.55 10.14 -10.36
CA ILE A 212 2.29 10.72 -9.89
C ILE A 212 2.61 11.57 -8.68
N ALA A 213 2.06 12.78 -8.58
CA ALA A 213 2.15 13.57 -7.36
C ALA A 213 0.96 13.27 -6.45
N LEU A 214 1.25 13.02 -5.18
CA LEU A 214 0.26 12.77 -4.14
C LEU A 214 0.32 13.88 -3.09
N SER A 215 -0.81 14.36 -2.62
CA SER A 215 -0.85 15.30 -1.50
C SER A 215 -2.10 15.11 -0.65
N TRP A 216 -1.97 15.31 0.67
CA TRP A 216 -3.12 15.29 1.56
C TRP A 216 -4.03 16.49 1.33
N ARG A 217 -5.34 16.25 1.34
CA ARG A 217 -6.34 17.31 1.39
C ARG A 217 -6.84 17.44 2.83
N PRO A 218 -7.06 18.67 3.30
CA PRO A 218 -7.69 18.89 4.60
C PRO A 218 -9.07 18.22 4.63
N VAL A 219 -9.30 17.42 5.66
CA VAL A 219 -10.57 16.73 5.89
C VAL A 219 -10.99 16.90 7.35
N ARG A 220 -12.27 17.21 7.57
CA ARG A 220 -12.92 17.18 8.88
C ARG A 220 -13.96 16.07 8.85
N ALA A 221 -13.98 15.24 9.85
CA ALA A 221 -14.94 14.14 9.99
C ALA A 221 -15.81 14.33 11.23
N GLU A 222 -17.02 13.83 11.16
CA GLU A 222 -17.94 13.72 12.31
C GLU A 222 -18.47 12.28 12.37
N PRO A 223 -18.12 11.51 13.43
CA PRO A 223 -17.29 11.91 14.58
C PRO A 223 -15.81 12.16 14.20
N PRO A 224 -15.07 12.97 15.01
CA PRO A 224 -13.70 13.37 14.69
C PRO A 224 -12.68 12.21 14.66
N ASP A 225 -12.98 11.13 15.34
CA ASP A 225 -12.14 9.92 15.40
C ASP A 225 -12.44 8.92 14.28
N ALA A 226 -13.33 9.24 13.35
CA ALA A 226 -13.62 8.38 12.21
C ALA A 226 -12.38 8.20 11.31
N MET A 227 -12.24 7.01 10.71
CA MET A 227 -11.20 6.72 9.72
C MET A 227 -11.58 7.38 8.40
N VAL A 228 -11.12 8.60 8.18
CA VAL A 228 -11.32 9.33 6.93
C VAL A 228 -10.00 9.86 6.43
N ALA A 229 -9.73 9.65 5.16
CA ALA A 229 -8.57 10.21 4.47
C ALA A 229 -9.01 10.86 3.16
N ALA A 230 -8.41 11.99 2.84
CA ALA A 230 -8.61 12.68 1.57
C ALA A 230 -7.26 12.95 0.91
N VAL A 231 -7.09 12.49 -0.32
CA VAL A 231 -5.85 12.61 -1.08
C VAL A 231 -6.10 13.21 -2.46
N GLU A 232 -5.28 14.17 -2.84
CA GLU A 232 -5.18 14.66 -4.19
C GLU A 232 -4.16 13.82 -4.96
N VAL A 233 -4.55 13.38 -6.13
CA VAL A 233 -3.70 12.69 -7.11
C VAL A 233 -3.59 13.56 -8.33
N ARG A 234 -2.39 13.99 -8.64
CA ARG A 234 -2.07 14.79 -9.84
C ARG A 234 -1.32 13.93 -10.83
N LEU A 235 -1.93 13.75 -11.99
CA LEU A 235 -1.36 12.99 -13.10
C LEU A 235 -0.33 13.81 -13.90
N PRO A 236 0.58 13.16 -14.62
CA PRO A 236 1.58 13.83 -15.46
C PRO A 236 0.96 14.76 -16.53
N ASN A 237 -0.24 14.44 -17.00
CA ASN A 237 -0.97 15.27 -17.97
C ASN A 237 -1.67 16.49 -17.35
N GLY A 238 -1.46 16.76 -16.05
CA GLY A 238 -2.03 17.86 -15.32
C GLY A 238 -3.44 17.63 -14.77
N LYS A 239 -4.09 16.52 -15.09
CA LYS A 239 -5.39 16.17 -14.47
C LYS A 239 -5.21 15.98 -12.96
N VAL A 240 -6.19 16.44 -12.21
CA VAL A 240 -6.22 16.34 -10.75
C VAL A 240 -7.49 15.63 -10.33
N CYS A 241 -7.33 14.63 -9.44
CA CYS A 241 -8.44 13.92 -8.82
C CYS A 241 -8.29 13.96 -7.29
N THR A 242 -9.36 14.27 -6.59
CA THR A 242 -9.41 14.13 -5.12
C THR A 242 -10.18 12.88 -4.76
N PHE A 243 -9.54 11.98 -4.02
CA PHE A 243 -10.13 10.76 -3.47
C PHE A 243 -10.46 10.93 -2.00
N VAL A 244 -11.57 10.36 -1.57
CA VAL A 244 -11.95 10.22 -0.16
C VAL A 244 -12.13 8.74 0.16
N ALA A 245 -11.37 8.23 1.13
CA ALA A 245 -11.56 6.92 1.72
C ALA A 245 -12.18 7.10 3.11
N ASN A 246 -13.41 6.61 3.31
CA ASN A 246 -14.24 6.85 4.48
C ASN A 246 -14.98 5.56 4.89
N PRO A 247 -14.24 4.54 5.35
CA PRO A 247 -14.83 3.25 5.70
C PRO A 247 -15.87 3.33 6.82
N ASP A 248 -15.84 4.37 7.64
CA ASP A 248 -16.79 4.59 8.73
C ASP A 248 -18.09 5.28 8.27
N ARG A 249 -18.14 5.72 6.99
CA ARG A 249 -19.28 6.50 6.46
C ARG A 249 -19.60 7.74 7.30
N ALA A 250 -18.60 8.31 7.94
CA ALA A 250 -18.70 9.54 8.71
C ALA A 250 -19.10 10.72 7.80
N MET A 251 -19.67 11.78 8.36
CA MET A 251 -19.81 13.02 7.60
C MET A 251 -18.42 13.62 7.40
N ALA A 252 -17.91 13.57 6.19
CA ALA A 252 -16.61 14.12 5.80
C ALA A 252 -16.81 15.45 5.06
N GLN A 253 -16.03 16.45 5.45
CA GLN A 253 -15.91 17.74 4.79
C GLN A 253 -14.49 17.88 4.28
N VAL A 254 -14.32 17.83 2.97
CA VAL A 254 -13.01 17.86 2.30
C VAL A 254 -12.82 19.20 1.60
N THR A 255 -11.70 19.88 1.86
CA THR A 255 -11.34 21.10 1.12
C THR A 255 -10.69 20.72 -0.19
N LEU A 256 -11.33 21.03 -1.31
CA LEU A 256 -10.84 20.78 -2.66
C LEU A 256 -9.71 21.77 -3.05
N PRO A 257 -8.97 21.51 -4.15
CA PRO A 257 -7.89 22.39 -4.61
C PRO A 257 -8.31 23.84 -4.88
N ASP A 258 -9.53 24.05 -5.33
CA ASP A 258 -10.12 25.37 -5.60
C ASP A 258 -10.65 26.09 -4.34
N GLY A 259 -10.49 25.47 -3.17
CA GLY A 259 -10.96 26.01 -1.89
C GLY A 259 -12.42 25.69 -1.56
N THR A 260 -13.17 25.08 -2.47
CA THR A 260 -14.53 24.64 -2.19
C THR A 260 -14.57 23.48 -1.20
N VAL A 261 -15.68 23.30 -0.49
CA VAL A 261 -15.86 22.22 0.49
C VAL A 261 -16.79 21.16 -0.08
N TRP A 262 -16.26 19.96 -0.22
CA TRP A 262 -17.04 18.79 -0.61
C TRP A 262 -17.49 18.03 0.63
N GLN A 263 -18.81 17.90 0.83
CA GLN A 263 -19.39 17.09 1.90
C GLN A 263 -19.81 15.72 1.36
N THR A 264 -19.45 14.67 2.07
CA THR A 264 -19.78 13.30 1.66
C THR A 264 -19.89 12.35 2.85
N LYS A 265 -20.73 11.32 2.72
CA LYS A 265 -20.77 10.11 3.55
C LYS A 265 -20.42 8.86 2.75
N ALA A 266 -20.04 9.03 1.50
CA ALA A 266 -19.64 7.91 0.67
C ALA A 266 -18.46 7.17 1.31
N ILE A 267 -18.47 5.84 1.23
CA ILE A 267 -17.39 5.00 1.72
C ILE A 267 -16.10 5.20 0.91
N PHE A 268 -16.29 5.52 -0.37
CA PHE A 268 -15.26 5.96 -1.29
C PHE A 268 -15.87 7.03 -2.21
N GLY A 269 -15.13 8.06 -2.49
CA GLY A 269 -15.61 9.15 -3.35
C GLY A 269 -14.49 9.74 -4.20
N VAL A 270 -14.85 10.26 -5.36
CA VAL A 270 -13.93 10.90 -6.32
C VAL A 270 -14.48 12.25 -6.77
N ARG A 271 -13.58 13.24 -6.87
CA ARG A 271 -13.83 14.54 -7.53
C ARG A 271 -12.69 14.84 -8.50
N ARG A 272 -13.07 15.22 -9.71
CA ARG A 272 -12.16 15.63 -10.79
C ARG A 272 -12.21 17.12 -11.02
#